data_9190bcb3d772717725c70a1b22ef4fbf
#
_entry.id   9190bcb3d772717725c70a1b22ef4fbf
#
_cell.length_a   1.000
_cell.length_b   1.000
_cell.length_c   1.000
_cell.angle_alpha   90.00
_cell.angle_beta   90.00
_cell.angle_gamma   90.00
#
_symmetry.space_group_name_H-M   'P 1'
#
loop_
_entity.id
_entity.type
_entity.pdbx_description
1 polymer ?
#
loop_
_entity_poly.entity_id
_entity_poly.type
_entity_poly.pdbx_seq_one_letter_code
_entity_poly.pdbx_strand_id
1 'polypeptide(L)'
;MYQYELPRYLPTADELPCSDDTPVDNELQEIIPSLLKSILQILWADRMDWFFGIDMGVYTDPDRPPIVPDGFLSLDVERSYDEDLRLSYLLWEERVIPIFVLEVVSTKPGGEYTTKLQDYAQMGVLYYVIYSGLQV
;
A
#
# COMPACT_ATOMS: atom_id res chain seq x y z
N MET A 1 -3.22 -18.42 1.98
CA MET A 1 -2.97 -17.07 2.51
C MET A 1 -1.57 -17.01 3.08
N TYR A 2 -0.89 -15.92 2.85
CA TYR A 2 0.45 -15.71 3.37
C TYR A 2 0.44 -15.67 4.89
N GLN A 3 1.34 -16.44 5.53
CA GLN A 3 1.57 -16.36 6.96
C GLN A 3 2.86 -15.58 7.20
N TYR A 4 2.75 -14.50 7.94
CA TYR A 4 3.88 -13.66 8.25
C TYR A 4 4.53 -14.13 9.54
N GLU A 5 5.84 -14.42 9.50
CA GLU A 5 6.61 -14.77 10.67
C GLU A 5 7.29 -13.51 11.23
N LEU A 6 7.14 -13.29 12.53
CA LEU A 6 7.70 -12.11 13.16
C LEU A 6 9.22 -12.21 13.22
N PRO A 7 9.96 -11.21 12.75
CA PRO A 7 11.40 -11.16 12.94
C PRO A 7 11.75 -10.88 14.40
N ARG A 8 13.02 -11.09 14.75
CA ARG A 8 13.50 -10.84 16.11
C ARG A 8 13.41 -9.37 16.51
N TYR A 9 13.83 -8.50 15.63
CA TYR A 9 13.77 -7.07 15.84
C TYR A 9 12.58 -6.52 15.08
N LEU A 10 11.75 -5.76 15.80
CA LEU A 10 10.52 -5.19 15.24
C LEU A 10 10.59 -3.67 15.32
N PRO A 11 11.21 -3.01 14.33
CA PRO A 11 11.25 -1.56 14.34
C PRO A 11 9.87 -0.95 14.21
N THR A 12 9.76 0.29 14.65
CA THR A 12 8.54 1.08 14.51
C THR A 12 8.59 1.88 13.21
N ALA A 13 7.44 2.43 12.80
CA ALA A 13 7.36 3.13 11.53
C ALA A 13 8.24 4.37 11.44
N ASP A 14 8.49 5.05 12.57
CA ASP A 14 9.34 6.23 12.58
C ASP A 14 10.83 5.91 12.46
N GLU A 15 11.23 4.65 12.65
CA GLU A 15 12.60 4.19 12.49
C GLU A 15 12.95 3.78 11.06
N LEU A 16 11.95 3.74 10.17
CA LEU A 16 12.12 3.25 8.80
C LEU A 16 11.77 4.34 7.78
N PRO A 17 12.39 4.31 6.57
CA PRO A 17 11.95 5.20 5.50
C PRO A 17 10.49 4.97 5.16
N CYS A 18 9.73 6.03 4.96
CA CYS A 18 8.30 5.93 4.63
C CYS A 18 8.05 5.80 3.12
N SER A 19 9.08 5.93 2.31
CA SER A 19 8.97 5.75 0.87
C SER A 19 10.28 5.17 0.34
N ASP A 20 10.28 4.78 -0.93
CA ASP A 20 11.48 4.29 -1.62
C ASP A 20 12.25 5.42 -2.31
N ASP A 21 11.91 6.67 -2.02
CA ASP A 21 12.50 7.87 -2.61
C ASP A 21 12.34 7.96 -4.14
N THR A 22 11.45 7.14 -4.71
CA THR A 22 11.14 7.21 -6.13
C THR A 22 10.07 8.28 -6.35
N PRO A 23 10.35 9.32 -7.15
CA PRO A 23 9.37 10.36 -7.38
C PRO A 23 8.18 9.86 -8.20
N VAL A 24 7.04 10.52 -8.02
CA VAL A 24 5.83 10.25 -8.79
C VAL A 24 6.01 10.79 -10.21
N ASP A 25 5.79 9.92 -11.21
CA ASP A 25 6.04 10.27 -12.62
C ASP A 25 4.98 11.20 -13.22
N ASN A 26 3.73 11.11 -12.74
CA ASN A 26 2.65 11.94 -13.27
C ASN A 26 1.52 12.07 -12.27
N GLU A 27 0.61 12.98 -12.57
CA GLU A 27 -0.49 13.32 -11.67
C GLU A 27 -1.46 12.17 -11.44
N LEU A 28 -1.60 11.24 -12.40
CA LEU A 28 -2.52 10.12 -12.25
C LEU A 28 -2.15 9.23 -11.08
N GLN A 29 -0.86 9.14 -10.75
CA GLN A 29 -0.40 8.34 -9.62
C GLN A 29 -0.88 8.91 -8.28
N GLU A 30 -1.23 10.18 -8.22
CA GLU A 30 -1.87 10.79 -7.06
C GLU A 30 -3.39 10.79 -7.17
N ILE A 31 -3.91 11.17 -8.32
CA ILE A 31 -5.34 11.41 -8.51
C ILE A 31 -6.15 10.12 -8.37
N ILE A 32 -5.71 9.03 -9.01
CA ILE A 32 -6.50 7.79 -9.02
C ILE A 32 -6.60 7.17 -7.62
N PRO A 33 -5.50 7.01 -6.86
CA PRO A 33 -5.63 6.50 -5.49
C PRO A 33 -6.44 7.44 -4.59
N SER A 34 -6.26 8.75 -4.74
CA SER A 34 -6.99 9.73 -3.92
C SER A 34 -8.48 9.69 -4.18
N LEU A 35 -8.88 9.49 -5.43
CA LEU A 35 -10.29 9.34 -5.80
C LEU A 35 -10.88 8.09 -5.14
N LEU A 36 -10.20 6.96 -5.21
CA LEU A 36 -10.67 5.74 -4.58
C LEU A 36 -10.80 5.90 -3.07
N LYS A 37 -9.82 6.51 -2.44
CA LYS A 37 -9.86 6.77 -1.00
C LYS A 37 -11.06 7.64 -0.63
N SER A 38 -11.31 8.68 -1.41
CA SER A 38 -12.44 9.59 -1.18
C SER A 38 -13.77 8.87 -1.29
N ILE A 39 -13.91 7.99 -2.28
CA ILE A 39 -15.11 7.18 -2.45
C ILE A 39 -15.33 6.28 -1.23
N LEU A 40 -14.28 5.61 -0.78
CA LEU A 40 -14.36 4.75 0.40
C LEU A 40 -14.70 5.54 1.67
N GLN A 41 -14.17 6.74 1.81
CA GLN A 41 -14.49 7.60 2.94
C GLN A 41 -15.97 7.97 2.99
N ILE A 42 -16.62 8.05 1.84
CA ILE A 42 -18.06 8.29 1.77
C ILE A 42 -18.83 7.00 2.03
N LEU A 43 -18.48 5.93 1.33
CA LEU A 43 -19.20 4.66 1.43
C LEU A 43 -19.06 4.01 2.81
N TRP A 44 -17.91 4.14 3.41
CA TRP A 44 -17.56 3.50 4.68
C TRP A 44 -17.32 4.52 5.79
N ALA A 45 -18.05 5.62 5.76
CA ALA A 45 -17.86 6.69 6.74
C ALA A 45 -18.04 6.19 8.18
N ASP A 46 -18.92 5.21 8.39
CA ASP A 46 -19.22 4.68 9.71
C ASP A 46 -18.34 3.48 10.12
N ARG A 47 -17.45 3.03 9.25
CA ARG A 47 -16.55 1.92 9.54
C ARG A 47 -15.23 2.41 10.10
N MET A 48 -14.75 1.72 11.14
CA MET A 48 -13.50 2.04 11.82
C MET A 48 -12.42 0.96 11.62
N ASP A 49 -12.66 0.03 10.68
CA ASP A 49 -11.86 -1.18 10.54
C ASP A 49 -11.23 -1.30 9.15
N TRP A 50 -10.89 -0.17 8.55
CA TRP A 50 -10.24 -0.17 7.23
C TRP A 50 -9.19 0.94 7.13
N PHE A 51 -8.24 0.73 6.24
CA PHE A 51 -7.21 1.71 5.95
C PHE A 51 -6.88 1.68 4.46
N PHE A 52 -6.85 2.85 3.84
CA PHE A 52 -6.40 3.00 2.47
C PHE A 52 -5.13 3.85 2.46
N GLY A 53 -4.00 3.25 2.09
CA GLY A 53 -2.71 3.94 2.01
C GLY A 53 -2.44 4.40 0.59
N ILE A 54 -1.83 5.58 0.47
CA ILE A 54 -1.44 6.16 -0.82
C ILE A 54 0.05 6.45 -0.77
N ASP A 55 0.79 5.89 -1.74
CA ASP A 55 2.22 6.11 -1.86
C ASP A 55 2.93 5.89 -0.53
N MET A 56 2.56 4.81 0.14
CA MET A 56 3.05 4.50 1.47
C MET A 56 3.84 3.20 1.45
N GLY A 57 4.99 3.20 2.12
CA GLY A 57 5.83 2.00 2.22
C GLY A 57 5.15 0.89 2.99
N VAL A 58 5.10 -0.29 2.38
CA VAL A 58 4.62 -1.52 3.01
C VAL A 58 5.82 -2.42 3.27
N TYR A 59 6.07 -2.69 4.53
CA TYR A 59 7.22 -3.50 4.95
C TYR A 59 6.78 -4.91 5.31
N THR A 60 7.38 -5.89 4.66
CA THR A 60 7.21 -7.31 5.03
C THR A 60 8.32 -7.80 5.94
N ASP A 61 9.48 -7.16 5.87
CA ASP A 61 10.71 -7.56 6.58
C ASP A 61 11.49 -6.28 6.89
N PRO A 62 11.91 -6.06 8.15
CA PRO A 62 12.66 -4.85 8.50
C PRO A 62 14.01 -4.75 7.81
N ASP A 63 14.55 -5.85 7.30
CA ASP A 63 15.84 -5.88 6.62
C ASP A 63 15.74 -5.74 5.10
N ARG A 64 14.54 -5.53 4.58
CA ARG A 64 14.29 -5.34 3.16
C ARG A 64 13.71 -3.96 2.89
N PRO A 65 13.95 -3.39 1.69
CA PRO A 65 13.30 -2.14 1.33
C PRO A 65 11.77 -2.33 1.27
N PRO A 66 11.02 -1.24 1.47
CA PRO A 66 9.57 -1.33 1.38
C PRO A 66 9.11 -1.52 -0.05
N ILE A 67 7.93 -2.12 -0.21
CA ILE A 67 7.17 -2.02 -1.44
C ILE A 67 6.26 -0.81 -1.28
N VAL A 68 6.21 0.05 -2.28
CA VAL A 68 5.42 1.28 -2.22
C VAL A 68 4.34 1.26 -3.29
N PRO A 69 3.16 0.70 -2.99
CA PRO A 69 2.06 0.73 -3.94
C PRO A 69 1.50 2.15 -4.09
N ASP A 70 0.97 2.45 -5.27
CA ASP A 70 0.28 3.73 -5.47
C ASP A 70 -0.93 3.84 -4.57
N GLY A 71 -1.67 2.75 -4.39
CA GLY A 71 -2.75 2.67 -3.41
C GLY A 71 -2.92 1.25 -2.91
N PHE A 72 -3.35 1.10 -1.66
CA PHE A 72 -3.70 -0.22 -1.12
C PHE A 72 -4.80 -0.10 -0.08
N LEU A 73 -5.56 -1.17 0.07
CA LEU A 73 -6.64 -1.26 1.03
C LEU A 73 -6.41 -2.44 1.96
N SER A 74 -6.50 -2.20 3.26
CA SER A 74 -6.54 -3.25 4.27
C SER A 74 -7.87 -3.19 5.01
N LEU A 75 -8.41 -4.36 5.31
CA LEU A 75 -9.60 -4.52 6.14
C LEU A 75 -9.20 -5.15 7.46
N ASP A 76 -10.05 -4.98 8.48
CA ASP A 76 -9.80 -5.49 9.83
C ASP A 76 -8.56 -4.88 10.48
N VAL A 77 -8.30 -3.62 10.18
CA VAL A 77 -7.23 -2.83 10.78
C VAL A 77 -7.84 -1.58 11.41
N GLU A 78 -7.14 -1.04 12.39
CA GLU A 78 -7.60 0.19 13.02
C GLU A 78 -7.45 1.38 12.08
N ARG A 79 -8.51 2.18 11.96
CA ARG A 79 -8.47 3.42 11.20
C ARG A 79 -7.96 4.55 12.09
N SER A 80 -6.95 5.27 11.59
CA SER A 80 -6.40 6.41 12.32
C SER A 80 -7.14 7.70 11.94
N TYR A 81 -7.49 8.51 12.93
CA TYR A 81 -8.25 9.74 12.71
C TYR A 81 -7.51 11.00 13.12
N ASP A 82 -6.46 10.89 13.91
CA ASP A 82 -5.85 12.03 14.56
C ASP A 82 -4.35 12.12 14.24
N GLU A 83 -3.61 12.72 15.17
CA GLU A 83 -2.19 12.95 15.03
C GLU A 83 -1.35 11.69 14.91
N ASP A 84 -1.89 10.53 15.25
CA ASP A 84 -1.16 9.25 15.15
C ASP A 84 -1.30 8.62 13.76
N LEU A 85 -1.06 9.40 12.74
CA LEU A 85 -1.12 8.93 11.36
C LEU A 85 -0.02 7.91 11.09
N ARG A 86 -0.34 6.88 10.30
CA ARG A 86 0.66 5.90 9.90
C ARG A 86 1.68 6.53 8.96
N LEU A 87 2.96 6.37 9.31
CA LEU A 87 4.07 6.76 8.44
C LEU A 87 4.39 5.67 7.43
N SER A 88 4.23 4.43 7.83
CA SER A 88 4.43 3.26 6.99
C SER A 88 3.50 2.16 7.46
N TYR A 89 3.26 1.18 6.59
CA TYR A 89 2.44 0.02 6.90
C TYR A 89 3.36 -1.15 7.21
N LEU A 90 3.41 -1.54 8.47
CA LEU A 90 4.32 -2.60 8.94
C LEU A 90 3.52 -3.88 9.20
N LEU A 91 3.79 -4.94 8.46
CA LEU A 91 3.05 -6.19 8.61
C LEU A 91 3.20 -6.78 10.00
N TRP A 92 4.33 -6.56 10.66
CA TRP A 92 4.53 -7.10 12.02
C TRP A 92 3.75 -6.33 13.08
N GLU A 93 3.30 -5.11 12.80
CA GLU A 93 2.43 -4.34 13.69
C GLU A 93 0.95 -4.53 13.35
N GLU A 94 0.62 -4.39 12.08
CA GLU A 94 -0.78 -4.44 11.65
C GLU A 94 -1.35 -5.85 11.68
N ARG A 95 -0.51 -6.86 11.41
CA ARG A 95 -0.90 -8.27 11.37
C ARG A 95 -1.90 -8.61 10.27
N VAL A 96 -2.15 -7.69 9.36
CA VAL A 96 -3.10 -7.84 8.27
C VAL A 96 -2.42 -7.46 6.97
N ILE A 97 -2.51 -8.34 5.99
CA ILE A 97 -2.00 -8.09 4.65
C ILE A 97 -3.03 -7.27 3.88
N PRO A 98 -2.62 -6.25 3.13
CA PRO A 98 -3.56 -5.54 2.27
C PRO A 98 -4.32 -6.51 1.36
N ILE A 99 -5.63 -6.36 1.29
CA ILE A 99 -6.46 -7.21 0.44
C ILE A 99 -6.45 -6.76 -1.01
N PHE A 100 -6.20 -5.50 -1.24
CA PHE A 100 -6.28 -4.87 -2.56
C PHE A 100 -5.09 -3.94 -2.73
N VAL A 101 -4.47 -3.99 -3.90
CA VAL A 101 -3.38 -3.09 -4.28
C VAL A 101 -3.68 -2.50 -5.65
N LEU A 102 -3.46 -1.21 -5.78
CA LEU A 102 -3.58 -0.46 -7.03
C LEU A 102 -2.22 0.05 -7.44
N GLU A 103 -1.86 -0.19 -8.70
CA GLU A 103 -0.72 0.44 -9.34
C GLU A 103 -1.20 1.24 -10.54
N VAL A 104 -0.71 2.46 -10.66
CA VAL A 104 -1.02 3.33 -11.78
C VAL A 104 0.20 3.36 -12.68
N VAL A 105 0.02 2.91 -13.92
CA VAL A 105 1.12 2.87 -14.89
C VAL A 105 1.43 4.28 -15.36
N SER A 106 2.69 4.69 -15.22
CA SER A 106 3.20 5.95 -15.73
C SER A 106 3.46 5.85 -17.24
N THR A 107 4.20 6.80 -17.79
CA THR A 107 4.52 6.79 -19.23
C THR A 107 5.26 5.52 -19.65
N LYS A 108 6.00 4.91 -18.71
CA LYS A 108 6.67 3.63 -18.96
C LYS A 108 6.30 2.66 -17.85
N PRO A 109 5.90 1.42 -18.20
CA PRO A 109 5.69 0.41 -17.18
C PRO A 109 6.95 0.18 -16.35
N GLY A 110 6.79 0.08 -15.03
CA GLY A 110 7.88 -0.10 -14.08
C GLY A 110 7.79 -1.42 -13.33
N GLY A 111 7.47 -2.51 -14.03
CA GLY A 111 7.38 -3.83 -13.41
C GLY A 111 5.99 -4.18 -12.88
N GLU A 112 4.96 -3.35 -13.16
CA GLU A 112 3.61 -3.60 -12.68
C GLU A 112 3.06 -4.94 -13.16
N TYR A 113 3.45 -5.36 -14.35
CA TYR A 113 2.99 -6.61 -14.95
C TYR A 113 3.90 -7.79 -14.68
N THR A 114 5.02 -7.59 -14.03
CA THR A 114 6.02 -8.65 -13.82
C THR A 114 6.44 -8.75 -12.35
N THR A 115 7.52 -8.05 -11.95
CA THR A 115 8.08 -8.14 -10.61
C THR A 115 7.11 -7.73 -9.52
N LYS A 116 6.41 -6.63 -9.70
CA LYS A 116 5.44 -6.16 -8.71
C LYS A 116 4.28 -7.14 -8.56
N LEU A 117 3.80 -7.66 -9.67
CA LEU A 117 2.75 -8.69 -9.65
C LEU A 117 3.17 -9.89 -8.80
N GLN A 118 4.39 -10.36 -8.99
CA GLN A 118 4.93 -11.48 -8.23
C GLN A 118 5.08 -11.13 -6.75
N ASP A 119 5.58 -9.94 -6.45
CA ASP A 119 5.79 -9.49 -5.08
C ASP A 119 4.47 -9.42 -4.31
N TYR A 120 3.43 -8.86 -4.92
CA TYR A 120 2.12 -8.78 -4.26
C TYR A 120 1.47 -10.16 -4.13
N ALA A 121 1.65 -11.02 -5.11
CA ALA A 121 1.15 -12.39 -5.05
C ALA A 121 1.82 -13.17 -3.90
N GLN A 122 3.12 -13.04 -3.76
CA GLN A 122 3.86 -13.68 -2.67
C GLN A 122 3.45 -13.14 -1.30
N MET A 123 3.15 -11.85 -1.23
CA MET A 123 2.67 -11.23 0.00
C MET A 123 1.31 -11.78 0.42
N GLY A 124 0.50 -12.21 -0.53
CA GLY A 124 -0.84 -12.73 -0.27
C GLY A 124 -1.95 -11.75 -0.60
N VAL A 125 -1.65 -10.70 -1.35
CA VAL A 125 -2.66 -9.75 -1.83
C VAL A 125 -3.63 -10.47 -2.75
N LEU A 126 -4.93 -10.34 -2.49
CA LEU A 126 -5.95 -11.05 -3.27
C LEU A 126 -6.33 -10.33 -4.55
N TYR A 127 -6.36 -9.01 -4.53
CA TYR A 127 -6.80 -8.22 -5.68
C TYR A 127 -5.72 -7.22 -6.04
N TYR A 128 -5.19 -7.35 -7.24
CA TYR A 128 -4.17 -6.45 -7.76
C TYR A 128 -4.72 -5.80 -9.04
N VAL A 129 -4.87 -4.48 -9.01
CA VAL A 129 -5.43 -3.71 -10.11
C VAL A 129 -4.36 -2.80 -10.69
N ILE A 130 -4.22 -2.85 -11.99
CA ILE A 130 -3.32 -1.97 -12.73
C ILE A 130 -4.18 -1.02 -13.55
N TYR A 131 -4.01 0.27 -13.30
CA TYR A 131 -4.68 1.32 -14.06
C TYR A 131 -3.70 1.92 -15.06
N SER A 132 -4.07 1.92 -16.33
CA SER A 132 -3.29 2.58 -17.38
C SER A 132 -4.19 3.59 -18.08
N GLY A 133 -3.94 4.87 -17.81
CA GLY A 133 -4.72 5.96 -18.39
C GLY A 133 -4.08 6.57 -19.62
N LEU A 134 -2.92 6.04 -20.03
CA LEU A 134 -2.14 6.62 -21.13
C LEU A 134 -2.30 5.81 -22.41
N GLN A 135 -3.51 5.36 -22.65
CA GLN A 135 -3.81 4.59 -23.86
C GLN A 135 -3.92 5.49 -25.08
N VAL A 136 -3.39 5.02 -26.15
CA VAL A 136 -3.42 5.72 -27.41
C VAL A 136 -4.13 4.88 -28.45
#